data_3939787a1069551d9efc81510ff6b95e
#
_entry.id   3939787a1069551d9efc81510ff6b95e
#
_cell.length_a   1.000
_cell.length_b   1.000
_cell.length_c   1.000
_cell.angle_alpha   90.00
_cell.angle_beta   90.00
_cell.angle_gamma   90.00
#
_symmetry.space_group_name_H-M   'P 1'
#
loop_
_entity.id
_entity.type
_entity.pdbx_description
1 polymer ?
#
loop_
_entity_poly.entity_id
_entity_poly.type
_entity_poly.pdbx_seq_one_letter_code
_entity_poly.pdbx_strand_id
1 'polypeptide(L)'
;MACNADFVQFIVDQCSGAGDITVRKMMGDYCIYCNGVLFGLICDNNFYVKVTEAGEAVLAEVELRQPYEGAKDYFYVSNVDNREYLEDIVRATLPELLSPKARSRKQARKNRQVPLSLDEVIAPDLVCSQDLRAFFQQHLGLDFRFKVEFQDWLHRNAGLSFRDAVEAYKQFVPLSFD
;
A
#
# COMPACT_ATOMS: atom_id res chain seq x y z
N MET A 1 0.33 -14.54 -14.58
CA MET A 1 -0.79 -15.02 -15.43
C MET A 1 -2.05 -14.30 -15.03
N ALA A 2 -3.05 -14.15 -15.88
CA ALA A 2 -4.29 -13.47 -15.50
C ALA A 2 -5.16 -14.42 -14.66
N CYS A 3 -5.77 -13.88 -13.60
CA CYS A 3 -6.66 -14.63 -12.72
C CYS A 3 -7.92 -15.09 -13.47
N ASN A 4 -8.37 -16.33 -13.21
CA ASN A 4 -9.56 -16.89 -13.83
C ASN A 4 -10.82 -16.21 -13.26
N ALA A 5 -11.69 -15.72 -14.15
CA ALA A 5 -12.94 -15.06 -13.75
C ALA A 5 -13.89 -15.97 -12.97
N ASP A 6 -13.91 -17.28 -13.28
CA ASP A 6 -14.73 -18.26 -12.56
C ASP A 6 -14.26 -18.44 -11.12
N PHE A 7 -12.95 -18.44 -10.87
CA PHE A 7 -12.38 -18.47 -9.53
C PHE A 7 -12.72 -17.21 -8.75
N VAL A 8 -12.64 -16.03 -9.41
CA VAL A 8 -13.02 -14.77 -8.77
C VAL A 8 -14.50 -14.79 -8.35
N GLN A 9 -15.38 -15.23 -9.24
CA GLN A 9 -16.82 -15.35 -8.92
C GLN A 9 -17.07 -16.33 -7.80
N PHE A 10 -16.37 -17.46 -7.80
CA PHE A 10 -16.43 -18.44 -6.72
C PHE A 10 -16.08 -17.82 -5.35
N ILE A 11 -14.97 -17.07 -5.25
CA ILE A 11 -14.59 -16.39 -4.00
C ILE A 11 -15.63 -15.34 -3.59
N VAL A 12 -16.19 -14.58 -4.54
CA VAL A 12 -17.27 -13.63 -4.26
C VAL A 12 -18.48 -14.33 -3.65
N ASP A 13 -18.90 -15.45 -4.23
CA ASP A 13 -20.05 -16.23 -3.77
C ASP A 13 -19.78 -16.81 -2.38
N GLN A 14 -18.57 -17.30 -2.13
CA GLN A 14 -18.17 -17.83 -0.82
C GLN A 14 -18.14 -16.76 0.29
N CYS A 15 -17.79 -15.53 -0.03
CA CYS A 15 -17.73 -14.42 0.93
C CYS A 15 -19.08 -13.68 1.08
N SER A 16 -20.09 -13.98 0.29
CA SER A 16 -21.33 -13.19 0.13
C SER A 16 -22.14 -13.02 1.42
N GLY A 17 -22.06 -13.95 2.37
CA GLY A 17 -22.74 -13.85 3.65
C GLY A 17 -22.07 -12.89 4.65
N ALA A 18 -20.86 -12.42 4.37
CA ALA A 18 -20.17 -11.43 5.22
C ALA A 18 -20.64 -9.99 4.97
N GLY A 19 -21.24 -9.70 3.81
CA GLY A 19 -21.71 -8.37 3.43
C GLY A 19 -21.77 -8.17 1.93
N ASP A 20 -21.84 -6.90 1.48
CA ASP A 20 -21.82 -6.56 0.06
C ASP A 20 -20.42 -6.72 -0.51
N ILE A 21 -20.21 -7.81 -1.25
CA ILE A 21 -18.92 -8.17 -1.84
C ILE A 21 -18.82 -7.65 -3.26
N THR A 22 -17.81 -6.86 -3.52
CA THR A 22 -17.51 -6.33 -4.85
C THR A 22 -16.06 -6.56 -5.22
N VAL A 23 -15.77 -6.70 -6.52
CA VAL A 23 -14.42 -6.88 -7.04
C VAL A 23 -14.08 -5.83 -8.07
N ARG A 24 -12.81 -5.45 -8.13
CA ARG A 24 -12.28 -4.54 -9.16
C ARG A 24 -11.01 -5.13 -9.77
N LYS A 25 -10.99 -5.25 -11.08
CA LYS A 25 -9.82 -5.72 -11.82
C LYS A 25 -8.68 -4.71 -11.72
N MET A 26 -7.48 -5.19 -11.46
CA MET A 26 -6.27 -4.39 -11.35
C MET A 26 -5.05 -5.16 -11.90
N MET A 27 -4.52 -4.72 -13.03
CA MET A 27 -3.29 -5.28 -13.67
C MET A 27 -3.30 -6.80 -13.93
N GLY A 28 -4.48 -7.38 -14.23
CA GLY A 28 -4.62 -8.82 -14.48
C GLY A 28 -5.19 -9.60 -13.30
N ASP A 29 -5.11 -9.06 -12.10
CA ASP A 29 -5.62 -9.61 -10.85
C ASP A 29 -6.84 -8.82 -10.35
N TYR A 30 -7.36 -9.16 -9.17
CA TYR A 30 -8.56 -8.53 -8.63
C TYR A 30 -8.38 -8.08 -7.19
N CYS A 31 -8.87 -6.88 -6.91
CA CYS A 31 -9.09 -6.40 -5.55
C CYS A 31 -10.49 -6.78 -5.10
N ILE A 32 -10.65 -7.34 -3.91
CA ILE A 32 -11.95 -7.71 -3.34
C ILE A 32 -12.29 -6.80 -2.16
N TYR A 33 -13.54 -6.34 -2.15
CA TYR A 33 -14.09 -5.39 -1.19
C TYR A 33 -15.29 -5.98 -0.50
N CYS A 34 -15.48 -5.64 0.78
CA CYS A 34 -16.73 -5.88 1.50
C CYS A 34 -17.25 -4.55 2.06
N ASN A 35 -18.50 -4.21 1.76
CA ASN A 35 -19.11 -2.92 2.11
C ASN A 35 -18.24 -1.70 1.69
N GLY A 36 -17.59 -1.80 0.53
CA GLY A 36 -16.69 -0.77 -0.01
C GLY A 36 -15.29 -0.73 0.61
N VAL A 37 -14.97 -1.61 1.55
CA VAL A 37 -13.66 -1.69 2.20
C VAL A 37 -12.82 -2.78 1.54
N LEU A 38 -11.64 -2.41 1.04
CA LEU A 38 -10.67 -3.35 0.49
C LEU A 38 -10.12 -4.25 1.61
N PHE A 39 -10.48 -5.53 1.62
CA PHE A 39 -10.02 -6.49 2.61
C PHE A 39 -9.07 -7.54 2.05
N GLY A 40 -9.04 -7.77 0.74
CA GLY A 40 -8.21 -8.80 0.15
C GLY A 40 -7.88 -8.59 -1.32
N LEU A 41 -7.12 -9.53 -1.85
CA LEU A 41 -6.71 -9.61 -3.25
C LEU A 41 -6.91 -11.04 -3.76
N ILE A 42 -7.19 -11.17 -5.05
CA ILE A 42 -7.21 -12.46 -5.75
C ILE A 42 -6.17 -12.34 -6.86
N CYS A 43 -5.06 -13.06 -6.71
CA CYS A 43 -3.92 -13.01 -7.62
C CYS A 43 -3.51 -14.44 -8.00
N ASP A 44 -3.35 -14.68 -9.33
CA ASP A 44 -2.95 -15.98 -9.88
C ASP A 44 -3.76 -17.18 -9.32
N ASN A 45 -5.09 -17.01 -9.24
CA ASN A 45 -6.04 -17.99 -8.66
C ASN A 45 -5.76 -18.36 -7.19
N ASN A 46 -5.16 -17.44 -6.44
CA ASN A 46 -5.00 -17.55 -4.99
C ASN A 46 -5.74 -16.42 -4.29
N PHE A 47 -6.28 -16.71 -3.11
CA PHE A 47 -6.99 -15.74 -2.31
C PHE A 47 -6.12 -15.24 -1.15
N TYR A 48 -6.06 -13.93 -1.02
CA TYR A 48 -5.24 -13.23 -0.04
C TYR A 48 -6.08 -12.25 0.77
N VAL A 49 -5.93 -12.25 2.09
CA VAL A 49 -6.62 -11.34 3.00
C VAL A 49 -5.61 -10.45 3.71
N LYS A 50 -5.96 -9.19 3.93
CA LYS A 50 -5.11 -8.25 4.66
C LYS A 50 -4.81 -8.75 6.06
N VAL A 51 -3.56 -8.57 6.49
CA VAL A 51 -3.11 -8.93 7.83
C VAL A 51 -3.77 -8.01 8.86
N THR A 52 -4.50 -8.63 9.79
CA THR A 52 -5.15 -8.00 10.94
C THR A 52 -5.06 -8.94 12.14
N GLU A 53 -5.02 -8.40 13.36
CA GLU A 53 -4.95 -9.21 14.59
C GLU A 53 -6.22 -10.07 14.76
N ALA A 54 -7.39 -9.48 14.45
CA ALA A 54 -8.66 -10.21 14.52
C ALA A 54 -8.79 -11.27 13.42
N GLY A 55 -8.27 -11.02 12.21
CA GLY A 55 -8.23 -12.00 11.13
C GLY A 55 -7.31 -13.18 11.45
N GLU A 56 -6.14 -12.91 12.03
CA GLU A 56 -5.20 -13.94 12.46
C GLU A 56 -5.81 -14.91 13.49
N ALA A 57 -6.61 -14.39 14.43
CA ALA A 57 -7.26 -15.20 15.46
C ALA A 57 -8.31 -16.20 14.91
N VAL A 58 -8.86 -15.95 13.73
CA VAL A 58 -9.85 -16.81 13.06
C VAL A 58 -9.19 -17.83 12.13
N LEU A 59 -7.97 -17.54 11.64
CA LEU A 59 -7.26 -18.42 10.72
C LEU A 59 -6.85 -19.72 11.39
N ALA A 60 -7.21 -20.84 10.79
CA ALA A 60 -6.79 -22.18 11.27
C ALA A 60 -5.28 -22.39 11.08
N GLU A 61 -4.75 -21.89 9.98
CA GLU A 61 -3.31 -21.86 9.67
C GLU A 61 -2.94 -20.45 9.19
N VAL A 62 -1.92 -19.85 9.81
CA VAL A 62 -1.42 -18.54 9.45
C VAL A 62 -0.27 -18.71 8.48
N GLU A 63 -0.52 -18.43 7.21
CA GLU A 63 0.49 -18.39 6.18
C GLU A 63 0.56 -16.99 5.58
N LEU A 64 1.73 -16.36 5.67
CA LEU A 64 1.99 -15.06 5.08
C LEU A 64 2.67 -15.24 3.72
N ARG A 65 2.08 -14.65 2.68
CA ARG A 65 2.66 -14.60 1.34
C ARG A 65 2.50 -13.21 0.72
N GLN A 66 3.39 -12.89 -0.18
CA GLN A 66 3.26 -11.71 -1.03
C GLN A 66 2.40 -12.07 -2.25
N PRO A 67 1.29 -11.37 -2.50
CA PRO A 67 0.43 -11.62 -3.66
C PRO A 67 1.15 -11.43 -5.01
N TYR A 68 2.11 -10.50 -5.06
CA TYR A 68 2.97 -10.21 -6.19
C TYR A 68 4.30 -9.64 -5.70
N GLU A 69 5.31 -9.63 -6.56
CA GLU A 69 6.65 -9.14 -6.23
C GLU A 69 6.61 -7.68 -5.74
N GLY A 70 7.17 -7.42 -4.57
CA GLY A 70 7.18 -6.10 -3.93
C GLY A 70 5.90 -5.72 -3.18
N ALA A 71 4.90 -6.59 -3.13
CA ALA A 71 3.72 -6.40 -2.28
C ALA A 71 4.07 -6.58 -0.80
N LYS A 72 3.20 -6.06 0.08
CA LYS A 72 3.24 -6.43 1.49
C LYS A 72 2.74 -7.85 1.67
N ASP A 73 3.08 -8.45 2.81
CA ASP A 73 2.55 -9.75 3.18
C ASP A 73 1.05 -9.66 3.44
N TYR A 74 0.36 -10.69 2.99
CA TYR A 74 -1.06 -10.95 3.20
C TYR A 74 -1.22 -12.35 3.78
N PHE A 75 -2.33 -12.61 4.44
CA PHE A 75 -2.73 -13.98 4.78
C PHE A 75 -3.10 -14.72 3.50
N TYR A 76 -2.40 -15.81 3.21
CA TYR A 76 -2.77 -16.74 2.17
C TYR A 76 -3.86 -17.67 2.70
N VAL A 77 -5.01 -17.71 2.02
CA VAL A 77 -6.14 -18.55 2.41
C VAL A 77 -6.25 -19.70 1.43
N SER A 78 -5.84 -20.89 1.87
CA SER A 78 -5.89 -22.13 1.07
C SER A 78 -7.27 -22.81 1.11
N ASN A 79 -7.97 -22.74 2.24
CA ASN A 79 -9.27 -23.38 2.43
C ASN A 79 -10.42 -22.48 1.93
N VAL A 80 -10.50 -22.33 0.60
CA VAL A 80 -11.49 -21.44 -0.05
C VAL A 80 -12.86 -22.11 -0.26
N ASP A 81 -12.97 -23.42 -0.05
CA ASP A 81 -14.21 -24.18 -0.23
C ASP A 81 -15.15 -24.07 0.99
N ASN A 82 -14.63 -23.63 2.13
CA ASN A 82 -15.41 -23.47 3.35
C ASN A 82 -15.99 -22.07 3.46
N ARG A 83 -17.25 -21.93 3.09
CA ARG A 83 -17.98 -20.67 3.09
C ARG A 83 -18.01 -19.98 4.45
N GLU A 84 -18.39 -20.71 5.49
CA GLU A 84 -18.49 -20.19 6.87
C GLU A 84 -17.14 -19.63 7.35
N TYR A 85 -16.08 -20.37 7.08
CA TYR A 85 -14.71 -19.97 7.40
C TYR A 85 -14.30 -18.67 6.69
N LEU A 86 -14.62 -18.52 5.40
CA LEU A 86 -14.30 -17.30 4.65
C LEU A 86 -15.13 -16.11 5.15
N GLU A 87 -16.41 -16.32 5.44
CA GLU A 87 -17.28 -15.27 5.99
C GLU A 87 -16.78 -14.78 7.35
N ASP A 88 -16.32 -15.68 8.21
CA ASP A 88 -15.78 -15.36 9.54
C ASP A 88 -14.47 -14.57 9.43
N ILE A 89 -13.56 -14.96 8.54
CA ILE A 89 -12.33 -14.20 8.27
C ILE A 89 -12.67 -12.76 7.84
N VAL A 90 -13.62 -12.61 6.91
CA VAL A 90 -14.03 -11.29 6.41
C VAL A 90 -14.66 -10.46 7.54
N ARG A 91 -15.58 -11.03 8.31
CA ARG A 91 -16.24 -10.36 9.44
C ARG A 91 -15.24 -9.93 10.52
N ALA A 92 -14.24 -10.75 10.82
CA ALA A 92 -13.21 -10.43 11.79
C ALA A 92 -12.27 -9.31 11.29
N THR A 93 -11.90 -9.34 10.01
CA THR A 93 -10.94 -8.41 9.41
C THR A 93 -11.52 -6.99 9.23
N LEU A 94 -12.80 -6.87 8.84
CA LEU A 94 -13.42 -5.59 8.49
C LEU A 94 -13.41 -4.53 9.61
N PRO A 95 -13.80 -4.82 10.86
CA PRO A 95 -13.84 -3.82 11.92
C PRO A 95 -12.47 -3.19 12.18
N GLU A 96 -11.41 -3.99 12.09
CA GLU A 96 -10.05 -3.48 12.28
C GLU A 96 -9.62 -2.58 11.13
N LEU A 97 -9.95 -2.93 9.88
CA LEU A 97 -9.67 -2.10 8.70
C LEU A 97 -10.46 -0.78 8.71
N LEU A 98 -11.64 -0.76 9.33
CA LEU A 98 -12.50 0.41 9.49
C LEU A 98 -12.11 1.25 10.71
N SER A 99 -11.30 0.74 11.64
CA SER A 99 -11.01 1.40 12.90
C SER A 99 -10.35 2.78 12.70
N PRO A 100 -10.65 3.77 13.56
CA PRO A 100 -10.02 5.08 13.53
C PRO A 100 -8.48 5.00 13.67
N LYS A 101 -7.98 3.98 14.39
CA LYS A 101 -6.53 3.72 14.54
C LYS A 101 -5.87 3.37 13.20
N ALA A 102 -6.52 2.59 12.34
CA ALA A 102 -6.01 2.27 11.01
C ALA A 102 -6.02 3.50 10.08
N ARG A 103 -7.08 4.31 10.16
CA ARG A 103 -7.20 5.58 9.41
C ARG A 103 -6.20 6.62 9.91
N SER A 104 -6.05 6.79 11.23
CA SER A 104 -5.11 7.75 11.82
C SER A 104 -3.65 7.36 11.56
N ARG A 105 -3.29 6.08 11.59
CA ARG A 105 -1.95 5.59 11.21
C ARG A 105 -1.64 5.87 9.74
N LYS A 106 -2.61 5.64 8.83
CA LYS A 106 -2.45 5.93 7.41
C LYS A 106 -2.33 7.43 7.13
N GLN A 107 -3.13 8.25 7.84
CA GLN A 107 -3.09 9.70 7.74
C GLN A 107 -1.81 10.28 8.40
N ALA A 108 -1.39 9.77 9.55
CA ALA A 108 -0.16 10.17 10.21
C ALA A 108 1.09 9.77 9.39
N ARG A 109 1.08 8.61 8.72
CA ARG A 109 2.12 8.24 7.74
C ARG A 109 2.14 9.18 6.55
N LYS A 110 0.97 9.53 6.00
CA LYS A 110 0.86 10.47 4.90
C LYS A 110 1.37 11.85 5.30
N ASN A 111 1.01 12.32 6.51
CA ASN A 111 1.43 13.63 7.02
C ASN A 111 2.91 13.68 7.44
N ARG A 112 3.52 12.54 7.81
CA ARG A 112 4.96 12.46 8.13
C ARG A 112 5.88 12.47 6.90
N GLN A 113 5.34 12.28 5.72
CA GLN A 113 6.13 12.14 4.48
C GLN A 113 6.23 13.44 3.68
N VAL A 114 5.50 14.49 4.08
CA VAL A 114 5.56 15.79 3.44
C VAL A 114 6.17 16.78 4.42
N PRO A 115 7.37 17.29 4.17
CA PRO A 115 7.98 18.29 5.03
C PRO A 115 7.16 19.59 4.99
N LEU A 116 6.93 20.17 6.15
CA LEU A 116 6.28 21.48 6.29
C LEU A 116 7.27 22.61 6.11
N SER A 117 8.56 22.35 6.31
CA SER A 117 9.64 23.33 6.16
C SER A 117 10.94 22.69 5.66
N LEU A 118 11.84 23.54 5.14
CA LEU A 118 13.18 23.12 4.71
C LEU A 118 14.08 22.65 5.87
N ASP A 119 13.75 23.03 7.11
CA ASP A 119 14.53 22.69 8.30
C ASP A 119 14.15 21.33 8.89
N GLU A 120 13.08 20.70 8.37
CA GLU A 120 12.73 19.32 8.76
C GLU A 120 13.77 18.32 8.28
N VAL A 121 13.89 17.24 9.04
CA VAL A 121 14.88 16.19 8.83
C VAL A 121 14.30 15.08 7.95
N ILE A 122 15.08 14.59 7.02
CA ILE A 122 14.75 13.45 6.15
C ILE A 122 14.59 12.20 7.01
N ALA A 123 13.38 11.62 7.01
CA ALA A 123 13.10 10.39 7.74
C ALA A 123 13.68 9.17 7.00
N PRO A 124 14.13 8.13 7.72
CA PRO A 124 14.70 6.93 7.11
C PRO A 124 13.69 6.11 6.30
N ASP A 125 12.40 6.29 6.56
CA ASP A 125 11.28 5.65 5.87
C ASP A 125 10.58 6.59 4.86
N LEU A 126 11.30 7.61 4.38
CA LEU A 126 10.78 8.59 3.44
C LEU A 126 10.32 7.92 2.14
N VAL A 127 9.08 8.22 1.73
CA VAL A 127 8.52 7.76 0.46
C VAL A 127 8.43 8.94 -0.51
N CYS A 128 9.00 8.78 -1.71
CA CYS A 128 8.95 9.78 -2.78
C CYS A 128 7.54 9.89 -3.38
N SER A 129 6.62 10.47 -2.61
CA SER A 129 5.21 10.66 -2.95
C SER A 129 4.99 11.86 -3.90
N GLN A 130 3.77 11.98 -4.44
CA GLN A 130 3.40 13.17 -5.22
C GLN A 130 3.39 14.45 -4.37
N ASP A 131 3.01 14.33 -3.09
CA ASP A 131 3.00 15.47 -2.17
C ASP A 131 4.43 15.94 -1.87
N LEU A 132 5.38 15.01 -1.67
CA LEU A 132 6.80 15.33 -1.53
C LEU A 132 7.37 15.94 -2.81
N ARG A 133 6.92 15.47 -3.98
CA ARG A 133 7.30 16.07 -5.27
C ARG A 133 6.81 17.52 -5.36
N ALA A 134 5.58 17.80 -4.95
CA ALA A 134 5.05 19.16 -4.93
C ALA A 134 5.86 20.08 -4.01
N PHE A 135 6.29 19.58 -2.84
CA PHE A 135 7.20 20.31 -1.97
C PHE A 135 8.52 20.67 -2.65
N PHE A 136 9.19 19.71 -3.29
CA PHE A 136 10.42 20.00 -4.05
C PHE A 136 10.18 20.93 -5.24
N GLN A 137 9.04 20.82 -5.93
CA GLN A 137 8.68 21.72 -7.03
C GLN A 137 8.51 23.17 -6.56
N GLN A 138 8.02 23.37 -5.35
CA GLN A 138 7.92 24.72 -4.76
C GLN A 138 9.29 25.38 -4.55
N HIS A 139 10.34 24.60 -4.26
CA HIS A 139 11.68 25.10 -3.95
C HIS A 139 12.68 25.01 -5.11
N LEU A 140 12.46 24.10 -6.06
CA LEU A 140 13.36 23.81 -7.18
C LEU A 140 12.78 24.15 -8.56
N GLY A 141 11.48 24.50 -8.62
CA GLY A 141 10.77 24.79 -9.85
C GLY A 141 9.90 23.62 -10.37
N LEU A 142 8.96 23.98 -11.25
CA LEU A 142 7.94 23.03 -11.76
C LEU A 142 8.55 21.87 -12.57
N ASP A 143 9.76 22.03 -13.08
CA ASP A 143 10.46 21.01 -13.86
C ASP A 143 11.13 19.95 -13.01
N PHE A 144 11.03 20.05 -11.68
CA PHE A 144 11.56 19.05 -10.77
C PHE A 144 11.00 17.65 -11.07
N ARG A 145 11.90 16.68 -11.17
CA ARG A 145 11.61 15.24 -11.28
C ARG A 145 12.46 14.46 -10.31
N PHE A 146 11.87 13.46 -9.66
CA PHE A 146 12.66 12.48 -8.92
C PHE A 146 13.51 11.66 -9.90
N LYS A 147 14.80 11.89 -9.89
CA LYS A 147 15.79 11.03 -10.53
C LYS A 147 16.15 9.91 -9.57
N VAL A 148 16.51 8.74 -10.08
CA VAL A 148 16.86 7.56 -9.27
C VAL A 148 18.01 7.88 -8.33
N GLU A 149 19.03 8.55 -8.84
CA GLU A 149 20.23 8.96 -8.11
C GLU A 149 19.89 9.89 -6.91
N PHE A 150 18.91 10.78 -7.10
CA PHE A 150 18.46 11.68 -6.04
C PHE A 150 17.58 10.95 -5.00
N GLN A 151 16.76 9.99 -5.43
CA GLN A 151 16.00 9.15 -4.50
C GLN A 151 16.95 8.32 -3.62
N ASP A 152 17.96 7.69 -4.22
CA ASP A 152 18.99 6.97 -3.50
C ASP A 152 19.77 7.87 -2.53
N TRP A 153 20.05 9.11 -2.96
CA TRP A 153 20.69 10.09 -2.11
C TRP A 153 19.83 10.41 -0.88
N LEU A 154 18.53 10.66 -1.05
CA LEU A 154 17.60 10.94 0.05
C LEU A 154 17.59 9.80 1.08
N HIS A 155 17.53 8.55 0.62
CA HIS A 155 17.52 7.39 1.52
C HIS A 155 18.83 7.20 2.27
N ARG A 156 19.98 7.46 1.63
CA ARG A 156 21.30 7.33 2.26
C ARG A 156 21.60 8.47 3.24
N ASN A 157 20.96 9.60 3.08
CA ASN A 157 21.19 10.80 3.88
C ASN A 157 20.00 11.11 4.82
N ALA A 158 19.32 10.08 5.30
CA ALA A 158 18.35 10.22 6.38
C ALA A 158 19.02 10.87 7.61
N GLY A 159 18.36 11.87 8.17
CA GLY A 159 18.92 12.67 9.28
C GLY A 159 19.42 14.05 8.85
N LEU A 160 19.65 14.29 7.56
CA LEU A 160 19.89 15.64 7.02
C LEU A 160 18.59 16.42 6.84
N SER A 161 18.68 17.73 6.71
CA SER A 161 17.52 18.58 6.48
C SER A 161 17.06 18.55 5.01
N PHE A 162 15.78 18.88 4.77
CA PHE A 162 15.32 19.07 3.39
C PHE A 162 15.97 20.25 2.69
N ARG A 163 16.54 21.21 3.43
CA ARG A 163 17.38 22.28 2.90
C ARG A 163 18.63 21.71 2.24
N ASP A 164 19.30 20.76 2.91
CA ASP A 164 20.47 20.08 2.35
C ASP A 164 20.10 19.25 1.12
N ALA A 165 18.89 18.66 1.09
CA ALA A 165 18.38 17.93 -0.07
C ALA A 165 18.13 18.85 -1.28
N VAL A 166 17.60 20.04 -1.06
CA VAL A 166 17.38 21.05 -2.11
C VAL A 166 18.72 21.51 -2.70
N GLU A 167 19.72 21.77 -1.84
CA GLU A 167 21.08 22.14 -2.30
C GLU A 167 21.75 20.98 -3.04
N ALA A 168 21.65 19.76 -2.53
CA ALA A 168 22.22 18.58 -3.18
C ALA A 168 21.61 18.33 -4.56
N TYR A 169 20.29 18.55 -4.72
CA TYR A 169 19.62 18.35 -6.01
C TYR A 169 20.23 19.17 -7.15
N LYS A 170 20.73 20.37 -6.87
CA LYS A 170 21.40 21.23 -7.85
C LYS A 170 22.62 20.55 -8.49
N GLN A 171 23.24 19.60 -7.79
CA GLN A 171 24.38 18.81 -8.31
C GLN A 171 23.93 17.69 -9.27
N PHE A 172 22.66 17.25 -9.20
CA PHE A 172 22.11 16.23 -10.09
C PHE A 172 21.49 16.79 -11.37
N VAL A 173 21.34 18.12 -11.45
CA VAL A 173 20.90 18.81 -12.66
C VAL A 173 22.14 19.43 -13.31
N PRO A 174 22.60 18.91 -14.46
CA PRO A 174 23.65 19.61 -15.20
C PRO A 174 23.13 21.00 -15.55
N LEU A 175 23.91 22.03 -15.26
CA LEU A 175 23.65 23.38 -15.73
C LEU A 175 23.54 23.31 -17.26
N SER A 176 22.33 23.46 -17.77
CA SER A 176 22.14 23.70 -19.21
C SER A 176 22.74 25.07 -19.46
N PHE A 177 23.96 25.11 -19.97
CA PHE A 177 24.48 26.32 -20.60
C PHE A 177 23.80 26.43 -21.96
N ASP A 178 22.96 27.45 -22.12
CA ASP A 178 22.58 28.00 -23.42
C ASP A 178 23.82 28.52 -24.16
#